data_5ab31e0c874afda1fe28f478e6782452
#
_entry.id   5ab31e0c874afda1fe28f478e6782452
#
_cell.length_a   1.000
_cell.length_b   1.000
_cell.length_c   1.000
_cell.angle_alpha   90.00
_cell.angle_beta   90.00
_cell.angle_gamma   90.00
#
_symmetry.space_group_name_H-M   'P 1'
#
loop_
_entity.id
_entity.type
_entity.pdbx_description
1 polymer ?
#
loop_
_entity_poly.entity_id
_entity_poly.type
_entity_poly.pdbx_seq_one_letter_code
_entity_poly.pdbx_strand_id
1 'polypeptide(L)'
;MLLSTRQSRPQSENFSLLNQERSNMSTSGKILATGICRTDDHAIKGDLAAKFPVILGHEAAGIVESIGEGVTTVKPGDKVIPLCLPQCGQCSSCINPNGNFCEKADITGKGVLSDGTSRFTCRGKPVYQFSSTSTFTEFTVVDEIAITKIDADAPLEKVCLIGCGFSTGYGAAMKTAKVTPGSTCVVFGLGGVGLSVIMGCKVAGASRIIGIDINKDKFEKAKAVGATECINPKDLTKPISEVLKEMTDNSVGYTFEAIGRPETLIDALASCHMSYGTSVIVGLPPSSKMLTYDPMLLFTGRTWKGCTFGGWKSKDDLPILVSDYLAKKFDLDQLITHVLPFTKIKEGFDLLYKGEGIRTVLVM
;
A
#
# COMPACT_ATOMS: atom_id res chain seq x y z
N MET A 1 -15.67 7.77 8.75
CA MET A 1 -15.03 8.07 10.07
C MET A 1 -14.32 9.41 10.00
N LEU A 2 -14.72 10.37 10.82
CA LEU A 2 -14.12 11.71 10.87
C LEU A 2 -13.03 11.76 11.96
N LEU A 3 -11.89 12.36 11.62
CA LEU A 3 -10.90 12.80 12.59
C LEU A 3 -10.89 14.32 12.60
N SER A 4 -11.27 14.91 13.73
CA SER A 4 -11.36 16.38 13.89
C SER A 4 -10.03 17.04 14.28
N THR A 5 -9.13 16.28 14.90
CA THR A 5 -7.77 16.70 15.27
C THR A 5 -6.84 15.49 15.31
N ARG A 6 -5.52 15.69 15.30
CA ARG A 6 -4.51 14.62 15.42
C ARG A 6 -4.62 13.78 16.71
N GLN A 7 -5.36 14.25 17.72
CA GLN A 7 -5.52 13.59 19.03
C GLN A 7 -6.95 13.12 19.29
N SER A 8 -7.91 13.37 18.38
CA SER A 8 -9.30 12.97 18.60
C SER A 8 -9.53 11.50 18.30
N ARG A 9 -10.28 10.82 19.18
CA ARG A 9 -10.78 9.48 18.92
C ARG A 9 -11.73 9.50 17.72
N PRO A 10 -11.77 8.43 16.89
CA PRO A 10 -12.72 8.30 15.79
C PRO A 10 -14.15 8.49 16.29
N GLN A 11 -14.87 9.40 15.66
CA GLN A 11 -16.28 9.64 15.96
C GLN A 11 -17.13 9.19 14.77
N SER A 12 -18.21 8.45 15.04
CA SER A 12 -19.26 8.19 14.06
C SER A 12 -20.20 9.40 14.01
N GLU A 13 -20.05 10.24 13.01
CA GLU A 13 -20.94 11.36 12.76
C GLU A 13 -21.61 11.17 11.40
N ASN A 14 -22.88 11.61 11.28
CA ASN A 14 -23.57 11.61 9.99
C ASN A 14 -22.93 12.68 9.09
N PHE A 15 -22.35 12.21 7.97
CA PHE A 15 -21.80 13.05 6.92
C PHE A 15 -22.82 13.23 5.82
N SER A 16 -22.91 14.45 5.27
CA SER A 16 -23.54 14.69 4.00
C SER A 16 -22.47 14.94 2.94
N LEU A 17 -22.59 14.30 1.80
CA LEU A 17 -21.95 14.78 0.58
C LEU A 17 -22.53 16.15 0.25
N LEU A 18 -21.68 17.12 -0.08
CA LEU A 18 -22.17 18.38 -0.62
C LEU A 18 -23.07 18.10 -1.81
N ASN A 19 -24.20 18.81 -1.90
CA ASN A 19 -25.04 18.85 -3.10
C ASN A 19 -24.13 19.05 -4.31
N GLN A 20 -24.15 18.08 -5.20
CA GLN A 20 -23.20 17.83 -6.27
C GLN A 20 -23.24 18.93 -7.33
N GLU A 21 -22.55 20.03 -7.14
CA GLU A 21 -21.98 20.71 -8.29
C GLU A 21 -20.76 19.85 -8.71
N ARG A 22 -21.01 19.03 -9.72
CA ARG A 22 -20.04 18.09 -10.27
C ARG A 22 -18.94 18.91 -10.93
N SER A 23 -17.70 18.82 -10.44
CA SER A 23 -16.58 19.32 -11.21
C SER A 23 -16.44 18.49 -12.48
N ASN A 24 -16.06 19.12 -13.58
CA ASN A 24 -16.02 18.56 -14.92
C ASN A 24 -15.09 17.36 -15.12
N MET A 25 -14.49 16.73 -14.13
CA MET A 25 -13.54 15.61 -14.27
C MET A 25 -13.56 14.70 -13.05
N SER A 26 -14.67 14.66 -12.30
CA SER A 26 -14.77 13.84 -11.09
C SER A 26 -15.83 12.74 -11.20
N THR A 27 -15.62 11.67 -10.43
CA THR A 27 -16.48 10.49 -10.38
C THR A 27 -16.96 10.26 -8.95
N SER A 28 -18.28 10.11 -8.76
CA SER A 28 -18.86 9.60 -7.52
C SER A 28 -18.86 8.08 -7.53
N GLY A 29 -18.29 7.47 -6.51
CA GLY A 29 -18.23 6.02 -6.33
C GLY A 29 -18.88 5.59 -5.02
N LYS A 30 -19.72 4.54 -5.07
CA LYS A 30 -20.20 3.81 -3.91
C LYS A 30 -19.13 2.80 -3.50
N ILE A 31 -18.54 2.97 -2.32
CA ILE A 31 -17.58 2.03 -1.77
C ILE A 31 -18.33 0.81 -1.23
N LEU A 32 -17.87 -0.38 -1.58
CA LEU A 32 -18.45 -1.64 -1.11
C LEU A 32 -17.50 -2.40 -0.18
N ALA A 33 -16.19 -2.24 -0.37
CA ALA A 33 -15.18 -2.83 0.49
C ALA A 33 -13.97 -1.90 0.62
N THR A 34 -13.38 -1.83 1.82
CA THR A 34 -12.17 -1.04 2.07
C THR A 34 -11.27 -1.72 3.10
N GLY A 35 -9.97 -1.82 2.80
CA GLY A 35 -8.96 -2.36 3.70
C GLY A 35 -8.48 -1.33 4.73
N ILE A 36 -8.18 -1.79 5.94
CA ILE A 36 -7.49 -0.98 6.94
C ILE A 36 -5.98 -1.11 6.70
N CYS A 37 -5.32 0.01 6.49
CA CYS A 37 -3.89 0.08 6.20
C CYS A 37 -3.13 0.89 7.27
N ARG A 38 -1.85 0.55 7.47
CA ARG A 38 -0.97 1.29 8.36
C ARG A 38 -0.75 2.73 7.91
N THR A 39 -0.93 3.04 6.64
CA THR A 39 -0.83 4.40 6.09
C THR A 39 -1.90 5.33 6.68
N ASP A 40 -3.11 4.81 6.97
CA ASP A 40 -4.15 5.57 7.68
C ASP A 40 -3.72 5.89 9.12
N ASP A 41 -3.07 4.94 9.80
CA ASP A 41 -2.51 5.12 11.15
C ASP A 41 -1.38 6.17 11.16
N HIS A 42 -0.50 6.18 10.14
CA HIS A 42 0.53 7.21 9.98
C HIS A 42 -0.07 8.62 9.85
N ALA A 43 -1.19 8.76 9.14
CA ALA A 43 -1.90 10.04 9.07
C ALA A 43 -2.48 10.44 10.45
N ILE A 44 -3.09 9.49 11.19
CA ILE A 44 -3.61 9.73 12.55
C ILE A 44 -2.49 10.20 13.49
N LYS A 45 -1.32 9.58 13.42
CA LYS A 45 -0.16 9.90 14.26
C LYS A 45 0.60 11.16 13.85
N GLY A 46 0.34 11.65 12.63
CA GLY A 46 1.05 12.81 12.06
C GLY A 46 2.41 12.46 11.44
N ASP A 47 2.69 11.19 11.19
CA ASP A 47 3.86 10.72 10.46
C ASP A 47 3.71 10.97 8.94
N LEU A 48 2.48 11.09 8.47
CA LEU A 48 2.12 11.43 7.10
C LEU A 48 1.27 12.70 7.07
N ALA A 49 1.55 13.60 6.11
CA ALA A 49 0.81 14.85 5.98
C ALA A 49 -0.67 14.61 5.64
N ALA A 50 -1.56 15.20 6.44
CA ALA A 50 -3.00 15.22 6.21
C ALA A 50 -3.61 16.46 6.83
N LYS A 51 -4.56 17.10 6.14
CA LYS A 51 -5.28 18.26 6.63
C LYS A 51 -6.56 17.82 7.34
N PHE A 52 -6.75 18.28 8.57
CA PHE A 52 -7.88 17.91 9.41
C PHE A 52 -8.97 19.00 9.41
N PRO A 53 -10.26 18.62 9.56
CA PRO A 53 -10.80 17.28 9.71
C PRO A 53 -10.72 16.48 8.41
N VAL A 54 -10.52 15.15 8.46
CA VAL A 54 -10.27 14.30 7.31
C VAL A 54 -11.09 13.00 7.35
N ILE A 55 -11.54 12.53 6.18
CA ILE A 55 -12.00 11.16 6.01
C ILE A 55 -10.82 10.35 5.49
N LEU A 56 -10.40 9.34 6.24
CA LEU A 56 -9.32 8.42 5.85
C LEU A 56 -9.81 7.29 4.92
N GLY A 57 -8.93 6.31 4.69
CA GLY A 57 -9.19 5.17 3.81
C GLY A 57 -8.69 5.43 2.38
N HIS A 58 -7.95 4.45 1.84
CA HIS A 58 -7.33 4.57 0.52
C HIS A 58 -7.16 3.21 -0.20
N GLU A 59 -7.58 2.11 0.43
CA GLU A 59 -7.43 0.75 -0.09
C GLU A 59 -8.84 0.16 -0.28
N ALA A 60 -9.47 0.40 -1.45
CA ALA A 60 -10.90 0.09 -1.60
C ALA A 60 -11.28 -0.37 -3.00
N ALA A 61 -12.49 -0.93 -3.09
CA ALA A 61 -13.17 -1.21 -4.33
C ALA A 61 -14.66 -0.86 -4.21
N GLY A 62 -15.26 -0.49 -5.32
CA GLY A 62 -16.65 -0.04 -5.33
C GLY A 62 -17.26 -0.03 -6.73
N ILE A 63 -18.38 0.69 -6.87
CA ILE A 63 -19.12 0.84 -8.12
C ILE A 63 -19.29 2.33 -8.40
N VAL A 64 -19.11 2.73 -9.66
CA VAL A 64 -19.38 4.09 -10.10
C VAL A 64 -20.88 4.36 -9.98
N GLU A 65 -21.25 5.39 -9.23
CA GLU A 65 -22.63 5.86 -9.11
C GLU A 65 -22.97 6.88 -10.18
N SER A 66 -22.10 7.89 -10.33
CA SER A 66 -22.29 8.95 -11.32
C SER A 66 -20.95 9.55 -11.73
N ILE A 67 -20.93 10.20 -12.89
CA ILE A 67 -19.75 10.85 -13.46
C ILE A 67 -20.03 12.33 -13.74
N GLY A 68 -19.00 13.17 -13.62
CA GLY A 68 -19.02 14.56 -14.06
C GLY A 68 -18.87 14.69 -15.57
N GLU A 69 -19.16 15.88 -16.08
CA GLU A 69 -18.93 16.20 -17.49
C GLU A 69 -17.44 16.04 -17.83
N GLY A 70 -17.14 15.42 -18.98
CA GLY A 70 -15.76 15.18 -19.44
C GLY A 70 -15.10 13.90 -18.92
N VAL A 71 -15.71 13.17 -17.99
CA VAL A 71 -15.22 11.84 -17.59
C VAL A 71 -15.53 10.83 -18.71
N THR A 72 -14.50 10.13 -19.17
CA THR A 72 -14.56 9.23 -20.32
C THR A 72 -14.12 7.80 -20.02
N THR A 73 -13.35 7.60 -18.95
CA THR A 73 -12.69 6.31 -18.66
C THR A 73 -13.53 5.34 -17.84
N VAL A 74 -14.59 5.83 -17.22
CA VAL A 74 -15.55 5.03 -16.44
C VAL A 74 -16.98 5.51 -16.69
N LYS A 75 -17.96 4.66 -16.39
CA LYS A 75 -19.41 4.97 -16.47
C LYS A 75 -20.16 4.41 -15.28
N PRO A 76 -21.38 4.91 -14.98
CA PRO A 76 -22.22 4.34 -13.93
C PRO A 76 -22.40 2.84 -14.07
N GLY A 77 -22.28 2.12 -12.96
CA GLY A 77 -22.33 0.66 -12.88
C GLY A 77 -20.99 -0.05 -13.07
N ASP A 78 -19.94 0.62 -13.52
CA ASP A 78 -18.61 0.00 -13.61
C ASP A 78 -18.05 -0.30 -12.21
N LYS A 79 -17.48 -1.51 -12.03
CA LYS A 79 -16.66 -1.83 -10.87
C LYS A 79 -15.29 -1.14 -10.97
N VAL A 80 -14.83 -0.55 -9.89
CA VAL A 80 -13.66 0.32 -9.88
C VAL A 80 -12.81 0.16 -8.61
N ILE A 81 -11.54 0.51 -8.73
CA ILE A 81 -10.61 0.75 -7.63
C ILE A 81 -10.24 2.23 -7.62
N PRO A 82 -10.53 2.99 -6.54
CA PRO A 82 -9.94 4.31 -6.31
C PRO A 82 -8.42 4.20 -6.13
N LEU A 83 -7.68 5.13 -6.71
CA LEU A 83 -6.22 5.09 -6.78
C LEU A 83 -5.62 6.07 -5.78
N CYS A 84 -5.01 5.56 -4.71
CA CYS A 84 -4.28 6.39 -3.74
C CYS A 84 -3.03 7.06 -4.35
N LEU A 85 -2.54 6.54 -5.46
CA LEU A 85 -1.55 7.17 -6.32
C LEU A 85 -2.20 7.41 -7.69
N PRO A 86 -2.62 8.64 -8.01
CA PRO A 86 -3.26 8.94 -9.29
C PRO A 86 -2.28 8.78 -10.47
N GLN A 87 -2.84 8.64 -11.69
CA GLN A 87 -2.06 8.59 -12.92
C GLN A 87 -2.72 9.47 -13.99
N CYS A 88 -2.13 10.62 -14.30
CA CYS A 88 -2.68 11.53 -15.30
C CYS A 88 -2.31 11.17 -16.75
N GLY A 89 -1.34 10.29 -16.97
CA GLY A 89 -0.88 9.85 -18.29
C GLY A 89 -0.05 10.87 -19.09
N GLN A 90 0.15 12.10 -18.58
CA GLN A 90 0.71 13.22 -19.36
C GLN A 90 1.96 13.84 -18.74
N CYS A 91 2.16 13.75 -17.41
CA CYS A 91 3.34 14.34 -16.76
C CYS A 91 4.60 13.51 -17.02
N SER A 92 5.76 14.09 -16.74
CA SER A 92 7.06 13.46 -17.00
C SER A 92 7.18 12.08 -16.32
N SER A 93 6.70 11.95 -15.11
CA SER A 93 6.68 10.67 -14.38
C SER A 93 5.72 9.64 -14.99
N CYS A 94 4.52 10.06 -15.44
CA CYS A 94 3.57 9.14 -16.05
C CYS A 94 4.03 8.59 -17.40
N ILE A 95 4.69 9.42 -18.24
CA ILE A 95 5.19 9.01 -19.56
C ILE A 95 6.52 8.26 -19.49
N ASN A 96 7.32 8.47 -18.42
CA ASN A 96 8.58 7.76 -18.24
C ASN A 96 8.31 6.29 -17.85
N PRO A 97 8.87 5.29 -18.57
CA PRO A 97 8.64 3.87 -18.24
C PRO A 97 9.14 3.46 -16.85
N ASN A 98 10.08 4.20 -16.27
CA ASN A 98 10.63 3.94 -14.94
C ASN A 98 9.97 4.77 -13.83
N GLY A 99 9.05 5.69 -14.17
CA GLY A 99 8.34 6.55 -13.23
C GLY A 99 6.93 6.03 -12.98
N ASN A 100 6.46 6.14 -11.72
CA ASN A 100 5.08 5.83 -11.37
C ASN A 100 4.45 6.86 -10.42
N PHE A 101 5.23 7.80 -9.90
CA PHE A 101 4.74 8.81 -8.96
C PHE A 101 4.26 10.05 -9.75
N CYS A 102 2.95 10.12 -10.02
CA CYS A 102 2.35 11.21 -10.77
C CYS A 102 2.58 12.57 -10.11
N GLU A 103 2.99 13.59 -10.89
CA GLU A 103 3.21 14.95 -10.38
C GLU A 103 1.94 15.63 -9.85
N LYS A 104 0.74 15.09 -10.19
CA LYS A 104 -0.55 15.55 -9.68
C LYS A 104 -0.96 14.86 -8.36
N ALA A 105 -0.13 13.97 -7.81
CA ALA A 105 -0.40 13.33 -6.52
C ALA A 105 -0.32 14.35 -5.37
N ASP A 106 -1.27 14.32 -4.44
CA ASP A 106 -1.26 15.17 -3.25
C ASP A 106 -0.30 14.63 -2.17
N ILE A 107 0.98 14.92 -2.32
CA ILE A 107 2.01 14.56 -1.34
C ILE A 107 2.08 15.52 -0.15
N THR A 108 1.44 16.67 -0.26
CA THR A 108 1.46 17.71 0.79
C THR A 108 0.27 17.61 1.75
N GLY A 109 -0.65 16.70 1.47
CA GLY A 109 -1.84 16.47 2.28
C GLY A 109 -2.81 17.66 2.28
N LYS A 110 -2.95 18.37 1.14
CA LYS A 110 -3.93 19.45 0.97
C LYS A 110 -5.35 18.95 1.17
N GLY A 111 -5.60 17.70 0.76
CA GLY A 111 -6.87 17.02 0.97
C GLY A 111 -8.02 17.59 0.14
N VAL A 112 -7.72 17.98 -1.10
CA VAL A 112 -8.70 18.55 -2.05
C VAL A 112 -8.56 17.88 -3.41
N LEU A 113 -9.60 17.95 -4.23
CA LEU A 113 -9.57 17.53 -5.63
C LEU A 113 -8.73 18.49 -6.48
N SER A 114 -8.53 18.16 -7.75
CA SER A 114 -7.75 18.97 -8.70
C SER A 114 -8.28 20.39 -8.88
N ASP A 115 -9.57 20.65 -8.62
CA ASP A 115 -10.19 21.95 -8.63
C ASP A 115 -9.96 22.78 -7.36
N GLY A 116 -9.21 22.24 -6.38
CA GLY A 116 -8.88 22.91 -5.12
C GLY A 116 -9.97 22.83 -4.06
N THR A 117 -11.02 22.03 -4.25
CA THR A 117 -12.15 21.91 -3.32
C THR A 117 -12.29 20.50 -2.77
N SER A 118 -12.97 20.37 -1.61
CA SER A 118 -13.42 19.09 -1.07
C SER A 118 -14.92 18.91 -1.34
N ARG A 119 -15.34 17.66 -1.53
CA ARG A 119 -16.76 17.31 -1.69
C ARG A 119 -17.42 16.86 -0.39
N PHE A 120 -16.69 16.86 0.70
CA PHE A 120 -17.20 16.44 1.99
C PHE A 120 -17.48 17.63 2.90
N THR A 121 -18.60 17.56 3.63
CA THR A 121 -18.92 18.49 4.72
C THR A 121 -19.41 17.74 5.95
N CYS A 122 -19.19 18.33 7.09
CA CYS A 122 -19.82 17.93 8.35
C CYS A 122 -20.35 19.19 9.05
N ARG A 123 -21.66 19.24 9.32
CA ARG A 123 -22.32 20.40 9.96
C ARG A 123 -21.98 21.73 9.27
N GLY A 124 -21.97 21.73 7.94
CA GLY A 124 -21.68 22.90 7.12
C GLY A 124 -20.21 23.32 7.05
N LYS A 125 -19.28 22.56 7.64
CA LYS A 125 -17.85 22.82 7.58
C LYS A 125 -17.18 21.84 6.60
N PRO A 126 -16.18 22.29 5.82
CA PRO A 126 -15.46 21.39 4.91
C PRO A 126 -14.70 20.31 5.68
N VAL A 127 -14.70 19.10 5.13
CA VAL A 127 -13.91 17.95 5.56
C VAL A 127 -12.99 17.55 4.42
N TYR A 128 -11.73 17.28 4.71
CA TYR A 128 -10.71 17.08 3.69
C TYR A 128 -10.59 15.62 3.26
N GLN A 129 -10.02 15.42 2.08
CA GLN A 129 -9.75 14.10 1.52
C GLN A 129 -8.40 13.56 1.99
N PHE A 130 -8.27 12.23 1.96
CA PHE A 130 -7.03 11.53 2.21
C PHE A 130 -6.61 10.77 0.95
N SER A 131 -5.34 10.99 0.51
CA SER A 131 -4.75 10.30 -0.64
C SER A 131 -5.64 10.32 -1.89
N SER A 132 -6.32 11.44 -2.17
CA SER A 132 -7.24 11.63 -3.29
C SER A 132 -8.44 10.67 -3.32
N THR A 133 -8.69 9.88 -2.29
CA THR A 133 -9.67 8.79 -2.28
C THR A 133 -10.69 8.86 -1.15
N SER A 134 -10.28 8.90 0.13
CA SER A 134 -11.18 8.93 1.30
C SER A 134 -12.21 7.81 1.32
N THR A 135 -11.78 6.57 1.47
CA THR A 135 -12.67 5.41 1.29
C THR A 135 -13.34 4.90 2.57
N PHE A 136 -13.08 5.50 3.75
CA PHE A 136 -13.84 5.17 4.97
C PHE A 136 -15.16 5.93 5.01
N THR A 137 -15.95 5.75 3.96
CA THR A 137 -17.29 6.33 3.75
C THR A 137 -18.06 5.46 2.76
N GLU A 138 -19.39 5.54 2.78
CA GLU A 138 -20.23 4.82 1.80
C GLU A 138 -20.06 5.37 0.37
N PHE A 139 -19.85 6.70 0.24
CA PHE A 139 -19.66 7.34 -1.05
C PHE A 139 -18.44 8.24 -1.00
N THR A 140 -17.67 8.24 -2.08
CA THR A 140 -16.55 9.15 -2.26
C THR A 140 -16.60 9.80 -3.65
N VAL A 141 -15.98 10.96 -3.77
CA VAL A 141 -15.77 11.63 -5.06
C VAL A 141 -14.29 11.74 -5.32
N VAL A 142 -13.85 11.29 -6.48
CA VAL A 142 -12.44 11.26 -6.87
C VAL A 142 -12.26 11.86 -8.26
N ASP A 143 -11.09 12.40 -8.54
CA ASP A 143 -10.73 12.82 -9.90
C ASP A 143 -10.63 11.62 -10.83
N GLU A 144 -10.94 11.81 -12.13
CA GLU A 144 -10.85 10.74 -13.14
C GLU A 144 -9.46 10.09 -13.20
N ILE A 145 -8.41 10.85 -12.90
CA ILE A 145 -7.04 10.33 -12.85
C ILE A 145 -6.74 9.46 -11.62
N ALA A 146 -7.66 9.46 -10.65
CA ALA A 146 -7.56 8.72 -9.38
C ALA A 146 -8.58 7.57 -9.28
N ILE A 147 -9.02 7.03 -10.40
CA ILE A 147 -9.93 5.87 -10.45
C ILE A 147 -9.60 5.01 -11.67
N THR A 148 -9.74 3.70 -11.54
CA THR A 148 -9.59 2.77 -12.66
C THR A 148 -10.73 1.74 -12.67
N LYS A 149 -11.22 1.42 -13.87
CA LYS A 149 -12.18 0.35 -14.10
C LYS A 149 -11.49 -1.00 -13.97
N ILE A 150 -12.18 -1.95 -13.35
CA ILE A 150 -11.74 -3.34 -13.20
C ILE A 150 -12.76 -4.30 -13.81
N ASP A 151 -12.39 -5.57 -13.90
CA ASP A 151 -13.24 -6.64 -14.40
C ASP A 151 -14.57 -6.72 -13.61
N ALA A 152 -15.67 -6.93 -14.32
CA ALA A 152 -17.00 -7.02 -13.74
C ALA A 152 -17.18 -8.24 -12.82
N ASP A 153 -16.42 -9.31 -13.01
CA ASP A 153 -16.48 -10.52 -12.20
C ASP A 153 -15.61 -10.42 -10.92
N ALA A 154 -14.84 -9.34 -10.76
CA ALA A 154 -13.96 -9.16 -9.62
C ALA A 154 -14.73 -9.11 -8.28
N PRO A 155 -14.37 -9.94 -7.28
CA PRO A 155 -14.95 -9.89 -5.92
C PRO A 155 -14.36 -8.68 -5.17
N LEU A 156 -15.19 -7.65 -4.93
CA LEU A 156 -14.73 -6.34 -4.46
C LEU A 156 -14.07 -6.41 -3.07
N GLU A 157 -14.57 -7.28 -2.19
CA GLU A 157 -14.02 -7.51 -0.85
C GLU A 157 -12.63 -8.16 -0.84
N LYS A 158 -12.19 -8.66 -1.99
CA LYS A 158 -10.84 -9.23 -2.17
C LYS A 158 -9.93 -8.24 -2.90
N VAL A 159 -10.40 -7.77 -4.06
CA VAL A 159 -9.58 -6.92 -4.94
C VAL A 159 -9.37 -5.51 -4.41
N CYS A 160 -10.10 -5.08 -3.36
CA CYS A 160 -9.81 -3.82 -2.67
C CYS A 160 -8.35 -3.73 -2.20
N LEU A 161 -7.71 -4.85 -1.81
CA LEU A 161 -6.31 -4.92 -1.40
C LEU A 161 -5.33 -4.57 -2.53
N ILE A 162 -5.75 -4.71 -3.80
CA ILE A 162 -4.96 -4.31 -4.97
C ILE A 162 -4.82 -2.77 -5.01
N GLY A 163 -5.73 -2.04 -4.38
CA GLY A 163 -5.68 -0.58 -4.29
C GLY A 163 -4.47 -0.03 -3.51
N CYS A 164 -3.83 -0.83 -2.65
CA CYS A 164 -2.66 -0.37 -1.88
C CYS A 164 -1.69 -1.50 -1.50
N GLY A 165 -1.99 -2.24 -0.43
CA GLY A 165 -0.99 -3.05 0.27
C GLY A 165 -0.46 -4.22 -0.52
N PHE A 166 -1.33 -4.93 -1.26
CA PHE A 166 -0.91 -6.03 -2.11
C PHE A 166 -0.02 -5.53 -3.25
N SER A 167 -0.49 -4.56 -4.03
CA SER A 167 0.25 -4.02 -5.17
C SER A 167 1.61 -3.46 -4.76
N THR A 168 1.68 -2.78 -3.61
CA THR A 168 2.94 -2.25 -3.07
C THR A 168 3.97 -3.37 -2.86
N GLY A 169 3.60 -4.43 -2.16
CA GLY A 169 4.54 -5.52 -1.86
C GLY A 169 4.86 -6.38 -3.08
N TYR A 170 3.84 -6.82 -3.79
CA TYR A 170 4.01 -7.65 -4.99
C TYR A 170 4.85 -6.95 -6.07
N GLY A 171 4.57 -5.67 -6.31
CA GLY A 171 5.32 -4.86 -7.26
C GLY A 171 6.74 -4.55 -6.82
N ALA A 172 7.00 -4.45 -5.50
CA ALA A 172 8.37 -4.28 -5.01
C ALA A 172 9.29 -5.40 -5.52
N ALA A 173 8.82 -6.65 -5.54
CA ALA A 173 9.54 -7.78 -6.10
C ALA A 173 9.53 -7.78 -7.64
N MET A 174 8.36 -7.61 -8.26
CA MET A 174 8.16 -7.82 -9.69
C MET A 174 8.62 -6.65 -10.56
N LYS A 175 8.32 -5.42 -10.18
CA LYS A 175 8.57 -4.19 -10.98
C LYS A 175 9.79 -3.41 -10.49
N THR A 176 9.92 -3.22 -9.16
CA THR A 176 10.99 -2.38 -8.59
C THR A 176 12.31 -3.13 -8.52
N ALA A 177 12.37 -4.26 -7.84
CA ALA A 177 13.57 -5.08 -7.73
C ALA A 177 13.83 -5.90 -9.00
N LYS A 178 12.78 -6.33 -9.69
CA LYS A 178 12.84 -7.25 -10.83
C LYS A 178 13.59 -8.53 -10.43
N VAL A 179 13.08 -9.17 -9.37
CA VAL A 179 13.66 -10.40 -8.83
C VAL A 179 13.84 -11.43 -9.94
N THR A 180 15.00 -12.04 -9.99
CA THR A 180 15.36 -13.04 -11.01
C THR A 180 15.17 -14.46 -10.49
N PRO A 181 14.83 -15.44 -11.36
CA PRO A 181 14.74 -16.84 -10.97
C PRO A 181 16.02 -17.37 -10.32
N GLY A 182 15.87 -18.21 -9.30
CA GLY A 182 16.98 -18.83 -8.58
C GLY A 182 17.62 -17.95 -7.51
N SER A 183 17.20 -16.67 -7.35
CA SER A 183 17.79 -15.75 -6.38
C SER A 183 17.39 -16.04 -4.93
N THR A 184 18.21 -15.54 -4.00
CA THR A 184 17.91 -15.47 -2.56
C THR A 184 17.34 -14.10 -2.22
N CYS A 185 16.14 -14.08 -1.62
CA CYS A 185 15.43 -12.88 -1.21
C CYS A 185 15.27 -12.86 0.32
N VAL A 186 15.35 -11.68 0.93
CA VAL A 186 15.09 -11.47 2.36
C VAL A 186 14.03 -10.38 2.52
N VAL A 187 13.02 -10.63 3.36
CA VAL A 187 11.90 -9.70 3.58
C VAL A 187 11.83 -9.35 5.06
N PHE A 188 12.10 -8.10 5.39
CA PHE A 188 11.98 -7.54 6.73
C PHE A 188 10.57 -7.01 6.97
N GLY A 189 9.86 -7.62 7.92
CA GLY A 189 8.46 -7.34 8.23
C GLY A 189 7.49 -8.25 7.49
N LEU A 190 6.73 -9.05 8.25
CA LEU A 190 5.76 -10.03 7.73
C LEU A 190 4.31 -9.56 7.95
N GLY A 191 4.06 -8.27 7.72
CA GLY A 191 2.72 -7.70 7.58
C GLY A 191 2.18 -7.91 6.17
N GLY A 192 1.00 -7.34 5.86
CA GLY A 192 0.35 -7.51 4.56
C GLY A 192 1.25 -7.13 3.37
N VAL A 193 2.03 -6.06 3.47
CA VAL A 193 2.98 -5.66 2.42
C VAL A 193 4.13 -6.67 2.30
N GLY A 194 4.75 -7.08 3.42
CA GLY A 194 5.85 -8.05 3.38
C GLY A 194 5.42 -9.43 2.86
N LEU A 195 4.22 -9.91 3.23
CA LEU A 195 3.66 -11.14 2.67
C LEU A 195 3.41 -11.02 1.17
N SER A 196 2.98 -9.85 0.69
CA SER A 196 2.83 -9.58 -0.74
C SER A 196 4.18 -9.56 -1.47
N VAL A 197 5.25 -9.06 -0.83
CA VAL A 197 6.63 -9.17 -1.35
C VAL A 197 7.03 -10.64 -1.51
N ILE A 198 6.77 -11.47 -0.49
CA ILE A 198 7.06 -12.92 -0.53
C ILE A 198 6.32 -13.59 -1.70
N MET A 199 5.02 -13.27 -1.90
CA MET A 199 4.26 -13.77 -3.07
C MET A 199 4.93 -13.35 -4.38
N GLY A 200 5.35 -12.10 -4.50
CA GLY A 200 6.05 -11.60 -5.69
C GLY A 200 7.38 -12.31 -5.92
N CYS A 201 8.20 -12.50 -4.89
CA CYS A 201 9.45 -13.25 -4.97
C CYS A 201 9.23 -14.70 -5.42
N LYS A 202 8.17 -15.36 -4.88
CA LYS A 202 7.80 -16.73 -5.28
C LYS A 202 7.41 -16.80 -6.76
N VAL A 203 6.55 -15.89 -7.22
CA VAL A 203 6.11 -15.82 -8.63
C VAL A 203 7.29 -15.48 -9.56
N ALA A 204 8.23 -14.65 -9.12
CA ALA A 204 9.46 -14.36 -9.84
C ALA A 204 10.45 -15.55 -9.91
N GLY A 205 10.18 -16.66 -9.21
CA GLY A 205 11.01 -17.86 -9.22
C GLY A 205 12.24 -17.80 -8.29
N ALA A 206 12.20 -16.97 -7.23
CA ALA A 206 13.25 -17.00 -6.21
C ALA A 206 13.34 -18.39 -5.58
N SER A 207 14.56 -18.91 -5.42
CA SER A 207 14.80 -20.26 -4.86
C SER A 207 14.80 -20.27 -3.33
N ARG A 208 15.12 -19.13 -2.70
CA ARG A 208 15.17 -18.99 -1.25
C ARG A 208 14.54 -17.67 -0.85
N ILE A 209 13.56 -17.71 0.05
CA ILE A 209 12.82 -16.53 0.51
C ILE A 209 12.79 -16.54 2.03
N ILE A 210 13.55 -15.66 2.67
CA ILE A 210 13.72 -15.59 4.13
C ILE A 210 12.86 -14.46 4.67
N GLY A 211 11.90 -14.78 5.54
CA GLY A 211 11.07 -13.81 6.24
C GLY A 211 11.63 -13.43 7.60
N ILE A 212 11.64 -12.13 7.94
CA ILE A 212 12.14 -11.62 9.21
C ILE A 212 11.04 -10.83 9.92
N ASP A 213 10.65 -11.26 11.11
CA ASP A 213 9.71 -10.53 11.98
C ASP A 213 9.98 -10.87 13.45
N ILE A 214 9.68 -9.93 14.34
CA ILE A 214 9.76 -10.14 15.80
C ILE A 214 8.56 -10.92 16.36
N ASN A 215 7.48 -11.02 15.59
CA ASN A 215 6.28 -11.78 15.95
C ASN A 215 6.27 -13.12 15.20
N LYS A 216 6.54 -14.20 15.95
CA LYS A 216 6.59 -15.58 15.41
C LYS A 216 5.22 -16.10 14.91
N ASP A 217 4.11 -15.53 15.39
CA ASP A 217 2.76 -15.94 14.96
C ASP A 217 2.52 -15.70 13.45
N LYS A 218 3.32 -14.83 12.82
CA LYS A 218 3.27 -14.56 11.40
C LYS A 218 4.05 -15.57 10.54
N PHE A 219 4.89 -16.40 11.13
CA PHE A 219 5.81 -17.28 10.39
C PHE A 219 5.07 -18.33 9.56
N GLU A 220 4.06 -18.97 10.12
CA GLU A 220 3.26 -19.96 9.39
C GLU A 220 2.54 -19.32 8.19
N LYS A 221 2.05 -18.10 8.35
CA LYS A 221 1.43 -17.35 7.25
C LYS A 221 2.46 -16.99 6.16
N ALA A 222 3.66 -16.58 6.56
CA ALA A 222 4.74 -16.30 5.61
C ALA A 222 5.14 -17.54 4.80
N LYS A 223 5.26 -18.70 5.46
CA LYS A 223 5.53 -19.98 4.78
C LYS A 223 4.38 -20.37 3.83
N ALA A 224 3.13 -20.20 4.25
CA ALA A 224 1.97 -20.51 3.40
C ALA A 224 1.98 -19.71 2.08
N VAL A 225 2.44 -18.46 2.09
CA VAL A 225 2.52 -17.61 0.90
C VAL A 225 3.83 -17.75 0.13
N GLY A 226 4.83 -18.48 0.66
CA GLY A 226 6.03 -18.82 -0.10
C GLY A 226 7.37 -18.59 0.57
N ALA A 227 7.44 -18.14 1.83
CA ALA A 227 8.70 -18.09 2.56
C ALA A 227 9.26 -19.51 2.75
N THR A 228 10.55 -19.69 2.48
CA THR A 228 11.23 -20.97 2.72
C THR A 228 11.63 -21.12 4.18
N GLU A 229 11.92 -20.02 4.85
CA GLU A 229 12.32 -19.95 6.24
C GLU A 229 11.96 -18.60 6.86
N CYS A 230 11.89 -18.56 8.21
CA CYS A 230 11.59 -17.35 8.96
C CYS A 230 12.53 -17.23 10.16
N ILE A 231 12.93 -15.98 10.48
CA ILE A 231 13.87 -15.67 11.57
C ILE A 231 13.27 -14.57 12.44
N ASN A 232 13.33 -14.78 13.77
CA ASN A 232 13.13 -13.70 14.72
C ASN A 232 14.48 -13.10 15.11
N PRO A 233 14.78 -11.84 14.76
CA PRO A 233 16.06 -11.22 15.08
C PRO A 233 16.33 -11.09 16.58
N LYS A 234 15.29 -11.16 17.43
CA LYS A 234 15.45 -11.13 18.89
C LYS A 234 16.03 -12.44 19.47
N ASP A 235 15.97 -13.53 18.72
CA ASP A 235 16.55 -14.82 19.15
C ASP A 235 18.05 -14.91 18.83
N LEU A 236 18.62 -13.91 18.17
CA LEU A 236 19.99 -13.92 17.69
C LEU A 236 20.94 -13.22 18.67
N THR A 237 22.18 -13.72 18.73
CA THR A 237 23.28 -13.10 19.49
C THR A 237 24.17 -12.20 18.64
N LYS A 238 24.08 -12.34 17.30
CA LYS A 238 24.81 -11.54 16.30
C LYS A 238 23.83 -10.63 15.54
N PRO A 239 24.33 -9.55 14.92
CA PRO A 239 23.53 -8.75 13.99
C PRO A 239 22.90 -9.62 12.89
N ILE A 240 21.65 -9.32 12.54
CA ILE A 240 20.90 -10.10 11.52
C ILE A 240 21.64 -10.14 10.18
N SER A 241 22.34 -9.09 9.79
CA SER A 241 23.11 -9.03 8.54
C SER A 241 24.29 -10.03 8.53
N GLU A 242 24.91 -10.29 9.68
CA GLU A 242 25.97 -11.30 9.78
C GLU A 242 25.40 -12.72 9.70
N VAL A 243 24.31 -12.96 10.42
CA VAL A 243 23.63 -14.27 10.38
C VAL A 243 23.15 -14.60 8.97
N LEU A 244 22.57 -13.63 8.26
CA LEU A 244 22.12 -13.83 6.87
C LEU A 244 23.30 -14.11 5.93
N LYS A 245 24.44 -13.45 6.09
CA LYS A 245 25.64 -13.74 5.30
C LYS A 245 26.15 -15.16 5.55
N GLU A 246 26.25 -15.58 6.81
CA GLU A 246 26.69 -16.92 7.18
C GLU A 246 25.75 -18.02 6.61
N MET A 247 24.44 -17.88 6.83
CA MET A 247 23.47 -18.92 6.45
C MET A 247 23.19 -19.02 4.95
N THR A 248 23.52 -17.98 4.16
CA THR A 248 23.29 -17.91 2.72
C THR A 248 24.58 -17.98 1.91
N ASP A 249 25.71 -18.20 2.55
CA ASP A 249 27.02 -18.11 1.91
C ASP A 249 27.19 -16.79 1.14
N ASN A 250 26.75 -15.69 1.79
CA ASN A 250 26.76 -14.32 1.26
C ASN A 250 26.07 -14.15 -0.12
N SER A 251 25.02 -14.94 -0.41
CA SER A 251 24.34 -14.95 -1.72
C SER A 251 23.03 -14.18 -1.78
N VAL A 252 22.72 -13.30 -0.81
CA VAL A 252 21.48 -12.53 -0.80
C VAL A 252 21.45 -11.53 -1.94
N GLY A 253 20.66 -11.79 -2.98
CA GLY A 253 20.51 -10.92 -4.14
C GLY A 253 19.59 -9.72 -3.87
N TYR A 254 18.52 -9.94 -3.10
CA TYR A 254 17.50 -8.92 -2.88
C TYR A 254 17.08 -8.86 -1.41
N THR A 255 16.96 -7.64 -0.90
CA THR A 255 16.34 -7.40 0.42
C THR A 255 15.19 -6.40 0.28
N PHE A 256 14.13 -6.61 1.05
CA PHE A 256 12.95 -5.76 1.06
C PHE A 256 12.66 -5.34 2.50
N GLU A 257 12.64 -4.04 2.74
CA GLU A 257 12.28 -3.51 4.05
C GLU A 257 10.83 -3.03 4.01
N ALA A 258 9.94 -3.73 4.73
CA ALA A 258 8.50 -3.50 4.76
C ALA A 258 7.97 -3.11 6.16
N ILE A 259 8.81 -2.49 7.01
CA ILE A 259 8.49 -2.04 8.37
C ILE A 259 8.45 -0.52 8.44
N GLY A 260 9.42 0.17 7.80
CA GLY A 260 9.59 1.61 7.81
C GLY A 260 10.39 2.13 9.00
N ARG A 261 11.39 1.40 9.49
CA ARG A 261 12.26 1.84 10.60
C ARG A 261 13.68 2.10 10.11
N PRO A 262 14.31 3.22 10.54
CA PRO A 262 15.70 3.53 10.15
C PRO A 262 16.67 2.39 10.38
N GLU A 263 16.57 1.70 11.50
CA GLU A 263 17.47 0.61 11.88
C GLU A 263 17.31 -0.59 10.93
N THR A 264 16.06 -0.98 10.63
CA THR A 264 15.79 -2.12 9.72
C THR A 264 16.10 -1.79 8.27
N LEU A 265 16.05 -0.51 7.87
CA LEU A 265 16.50 -0.05 6.54
C LEU A 265 18.00 -0.29 6.35
N ILE A 266 18.81 0.02 7.37
CA ILE A 266 20.25 -0.24 7.35
C ILE A 266 20.56 -1.74 7.40
N ASP A 267 19.87 -2.48 8.26
CA ASP A 267 20.02 -3.94 8.36
C ASP A 267 19.71 -4.62 7.01
N ALA A 268 18.65 -4.20 6.34
CA ALA A 268 18.29 -4.72 5.03
C ALA A 268 19.38 -4.42 3.99
N LEU A 269 19.88 -3.18 3.94
CA LEU A 269 20.97 -2.79 3.04
C LEU A 269 22.25 -3.58 3.33
N ALA A 270 22.62 -3.73 4.60
CA ALA A 270 23.82 -4.46 5.01
C ALA A 270 23.72 -5.97 4.73
N SER A 271 22.51 -6.52 4.68
CA SER A 271 22.24 -7.95 4.48
C SER A 271 22.35 -8.42 3.04
N CYS A 272 22.19 -7.55 2.04
CA CYS A 272 22.34 -7.97 0.66
C CYS A 272 23.82 -8.03 0.22
N HIS A 273 24.07 -8.80 -0.83
CA HIS A 273 25.43 -9.02 -1.34
C HIS A 273 26.13 -7.70 -1.67
N MET A 274 27.38 -7.56 -1.25
CA MET A 274 28.12 -6.29 -1.30
C MET A 274 28.34 -5.73 -2.71
N SER A 275 28.40 -6.57 -3.72
CA SER A 275 28.74 -6.18 -5.10
C SER A 275 27.52 -6.03 -6.03
N TYR A 276 26.49 -6.90 -5.89
CA TYR A 276 25.34 -6.90 -6.80
C TYR A 276 23.98 -6.84 -6.08
N GLY A 277 23.97 -6.83 -4.76
CA GLY A 277 22.74 -6.87 -3.99
C GLY A 277 21.89 -5.62 -4.17
N THR A 278 20.58 -5.81 -4.22
CA THR A 278 19.60 -4.72 -4.29
C THR A 278 18.73 -4.72 -3.04
N SER A 279 18.73 -3.61 -2.31
CA SER A 279 17.85 -3.37 -1.16
C SER A 279 16.72 -2.41 -1.56
N VAL A 280 15.47 -2.77 -1.26
CA VAL A 280 14.29 -1.99 -1.61
C VAL A 280 13.60 -1.46 -0.36
N ILE A 281 13.41 -0.14 -0.29
CA ILE A 281 12.64 0.54 0.75
C ILE A 281 11.17 0.49 0.37
N VAL A 282 10.38 -0.29 1.08
CA VAL A 282 8.95 -0.48 0.85
C VAL A 282 8.12 0.08 2.02
N GLY A 283 8.63 -0.11 3.24
CA GLY A 283 8.02 0.43 4.46
C GLY A 283 8.09 1.96 4.49
N LEU A 284 7.00 2.61 4.90
CA LEU A 284 6.94 4.06 5.03
C LEU A 284 7.68 4.51 6.31
N PRO A 285 8.85 5.17 6.21
CA PRO A 285 9.51 5.69 7.40
C PRO A 285 8.81 6.96 7.89
N PRO A 286 8.78 7.23 9.22
CA PRO A 286 8.27 8.49 9.75
C PRO A 286 9.05 9.68 9.20
N SER A 287 8.34 10.71 8.72
CA SER A 287 8.95 11.91 8.10
C SER A 287 9.87 12.69 9.05
N SER A 288 9.75 12.49 10.37
CA SER A 288 10.58 13.13 11.40
C SER A 288 11.92 12.44 11.65
N LYS A 289 12.18 11.27 11.02
CA LYS A 289 13.40 10.49 11.25
C LYS A 289 14.42 10.74 10.16
N MET A 290 15.65 11.02 10.59
CA MET A 290 16.82 11.06 9.72
C MET A 290 17.47 9.67 9.67
N LEU A 291 18.09 9.36 8.55
CA LEU A 291 18.80 8.11 8.31
C LEU A 291 20.30 8.39 8.23
N THR A 292 21.08 7.73 9.11
CA THR A 292 22.54 7.77 9.08
C THR A 292 23.06 6.38 8.74
N TYR A 293 23.93 6.28 7.75
CA TYR A 293 24.52 5.01 7.32
C TYR A 293 25.98 5.19 6.90
N ASP A 294 26.73 4.08 6.90
CA ASP A 294 28.10 4.05 6.37
C ASP A 294 28.06 4.06 4.83
N PRO A 295 28.63 5.10 4.16
CA PRO A 295 28.67 5.17 2.70
C PRO A 295 29.33 3.96 2.03
N MET A 296 30.22 3.25 2.72
CA MET A 296 30.88 2.05 2.22
C MET A 296 29.88 0.93 1.91
N LEU A 297 28.70 0.93 2.53
CA LEU A 297 27.63 -0.01 2.18
C LEU A 297 27.19 0.11 0.72
N LEU A 298 27.24 1.30 0.15
CA LEU A 298 26.88 1.54 -1.26
C LEU A 298 28.10 1.56 -2.19
N PHE A 299 29.24 2.04 -1.69
CA PHE A 299 30.45 2.19 -2.50
C PHE A 299 30.91 0.87 -3.16
N THR A 300 30.65 -0.26 -2.50
CA THR A 300 31.05 -1.58 -2.97
C THR A 300 30.20 -2.12 -4.13
N GLY A 301 29.06 -1.48 -4.47
CA GLY A 301 28.23 -1.87 -5.62
C GLY A 301 26.78 -2.22 -5.30
N ARG A 302 26.37 -2.20 -4.03
CA ARG A 302 24.95 -2.36 -3.68
C ARG A 302 24.08 -1.29 -4.31
N THR A 303 22.86 -1.67 -4.65
CA THR A 303 21.82 -0.73 -5.08
C THR A 303 20.80 -0.53 -3.96
N TRP A 304 20.49 0.71 -3.62
CA TRP A 304 19.40 1.05 -2.72
C TRP A 304 18.29 1.75 -3.49
N LYS A 305 17.07 1.20 -3.48
CA LYS A 305 15.94 1.70 -4.25
C LYS A 305 14.76 2.08 -3.36
N GLY A 306 14.14 3.24 -3.61
CA GLY A 306 12.81 3.55 -3.13
C GLY A 306 11.75 2.79 -3.92
N CYS A 307 10.62 2.49 -3.26
CA CYS A 307 9.49 1.80 -3.87
C CYS A 307 8.18 2.43 -3.40
N THR A 308 7.53 3.20 -4.26
CA THR A 308 6.18 3.69 -4.03
C THR A 308 5.20 2.83 -4.82
N PHE A 309 4.17 2.30 -4.15
CA PHE A 309 3.11 1.53 -4.80
C PHE A 309 3.64 0.37 -5.68
N GLY A 310 4.75 -0.26 -5.28
CA GLY A 310 5.35 -1.36 -6.01
C GLY A 310 5.97 -1.01 -7.36
N GLY A 311 6.02 0.27 -7.75
CA GLY A 311 6.47 0.70 -9.07
C GLY A 311 5.39 0.57 -10.17
N TRP A 312 4.13 0.26 -9.81
CA TRP A 312 3.03 0.13 -10.75
C TRP A 312 2.55 1.50 -11.25
N LYS A 313 2.21 1.57 -12.53
CA LYS A 313 1.37 2.63 -13.09
C LYS A 313 -0.07 2.31 -12.73
N SER A 314 -0.60 2.99 -11.73
CA SER A 314 -1.81 2.57 -11.03
C SER A 314 -3.03 2.38 -11.96
N LYS A 315 -3.29 3.31 -12.87
CA LYS A 315 -4.46 3.27 -13.76
C LYS A 315 -4.34 2.17 -14.82
N ASP A 316 -3.13 1.94 -15.32
CA ASP A 316 -2.86 0.98 -16.39
C ASP A 316 -2.65 -0.44 -15.87
N ASP A 317 -1.90 -0.59 -14.77
CA ASP A 317 -1.46 -1.90 -14.29
C ASP A 317 -2.48 -2.58 -13.34
N LEU A 318 -3.30 -1.83 -12.57
CA LEU A 318 -4.22 -2.45 -11.62
C LEU A 318 -5.31 -3.32 -12.27
N PRO A 319 -5.91 -2.95 -13.41
CA PRO A 319 -6.82 -3.86 -14.10
C PRO A 319 -6.16 -5.18 -14.50
N ILE A 320 -4.87 -5.14 -14.86
CA ILE A 320 -4.07 -6.34 -15.19
C ILE A 320 -3.88 -7.20 -13.93
N LEU A 321 -3.56 -6.60 -12.79
CA LEU A 321 -3.44 -7.33 -11.52
C LEU A 321 -4.77 -7.97 -11.10
N VAL A 322 -5.91 -7.31 -11.33
CA VAL A 322 -7.23 -7.91 -11.09
C VAL A 322 -7.46 -9.12 -12.00
N SER A 323 -7.13 -9.01 -13.29
CA SER A 323 -7.21 -10.13 -14.23
C SER A 323 -6.28 -11.29 -13.84
N ASP A 324 -5.07 -10.98 -13.36
CA ASP A 324 -4.11 -11.97 -12.87
C ASP A 324 -4.62 -12.69 -11.61
N TYR A 325 -5.30 -11.99 -10.71
CA TYR A 325 -5.98 -12.59 -9.57
C TYR A 325 -7.11 -13.53 -9.99
N LEU A 326 -7.98 -13.10 -10.92
CA LEU A 326 -9.04 -13.96 -11.46
C LEU A 326 -8.48 -15.20 -12.16
N ALA A 327 -7.33 -15.07 -12.82
CA ALA A 327 -6.57 -16.16 -13.42
C ALA A 327 -5.79 -17.01 -12.39
N LYS A 328 -5.93 -16.74 -11.08
CA LYS A 328 -5.28 -17.47 -9.96
C LYS A 328 -3.75 -17.49 -10.01
N LYS A 329 -3.11 -16.43 -10.54
CA LYS A 329 -1.65 -16.30 -10.53
C LYS A 329 -1.09 -16.02 -9.13
N PHE A 330 -1.92 -15.49 -8.23
CA PHE A 330 -1.66 -15.30 -6.80
C PHE A 330 -2.96 -15.36 -6.01
N ASP A 331 -2.87 -15.48 -4.70
CA ASP A 331 -4.02 -15.66 -3.81
C ASP A 331 -4.10 -14.53 -2.77
N LEU A 332 -5.03 -13.58 -2.97
CA LEU A 332 -5.30 -12.48 -2.03
C LEU A 332 -5.95 -12.96 -0.74
N ASP A 333 -6.64 -14.09 -0.75
CA ASP A 333 -7.37 -14.61 0.41
C ASP A 333 -6.41 -14.93 1.56
N GLN A 334 -5.16 -15.28 1.22
CA GLN A 334 -4.12 -15.50 2.20
C GLN A 334 -3.76 -14.25 3.03
N LEU A 335 -4.07 -13.06 2.54
CA LEU A 335 -3.80 -11.81 3.26
C LEU A 335 -4.97 -11.39 4.16
N ILE A 336 -6.21 -11.79 3.84
CA ILE A 336 -7.41 -11.35 4.55
C ILE A 336 -7.61 -12.23 5.79
N THR A 337 -7.40 -11.64 6.96
CA THR A 337 -7.60 -12.36 8.24
C THR A 337 -8.95 -12.04 8.88
N HIS A 338 -9.50 -10.86 8.58
CA HIS A 338 -10.78 -10.41 9.14
C HIS A 338 -11.60 -9.69 8.09
N VAL A 339 -12.88 -9.99 8.04
CA VAL A 339 -13.90 -9.23 7.30
C VAL A 339 -14.92 -8.74 8.31
N LEU A 340 -15.08 -7.43 8.43
CA LEU A 340 -15.95 -6.80 9.41
C LEU A 340 -16.93 -5.87 8.71
N PRO A 341 -18.16 -5.68 9.25
CA PRO A 341 -19.03 -4.61 8.78
C PRO A 341 -18.36 -3.25 9.05
N PHE A 342 -18.59 -2.27 8.20
CA PHE A 342 -17.98 -0.92 8.31
C PHE A 342 -18.19 -0.26 9.68
N THR A 343 -19.36 -0.51 10.31
CA THR A 343 -19.66 -0.01 11.66
C THR A 343 -18.66 -0.45 12.73
N LYS A 344 -17.90 -1.52 12.46
CA LYS A 344 -16.86 -2.06 13.35
C LYS A 344 -15.44 -1.57 13.02
N ILE A 345 -15.30 -0.48 12.28
CA ILE A 345 -14.00 0.10 11.89
C ILE A 345 -13.05 0.28 13.09
N LYS A 346 -13.57 0.66 14.27
CA LYS A 346 -12.77 0.79 15.49
C LYS A 346 -12.15 -0.56 15.90
N GLU A 347 -12.92 -1.65 15.86
CA GLU A 347 -12.44 -3.01 16.14
C GLU A 347 -11.32 -3.40 15.15
N GLY A 348 -11.49 -3.05 13.86
CA GLY A 348 -10.47 -3.28 12.84
C GLY A 348 -9.14 -2.55 13.11
N PHE A 349 -9.18 -1.31 13.59
CA PHE A 349 -7.98 -0.59 14.03
C PHE A 349 -7.38 -1.20 15.30
N ASP A 350 -8.20 -1.65 16.25
CA ASP A 350 -7.73 -2.32 17.46
C ASP A 350 -6.95 -3.62 17.10
N LEU A 351 -7.42 -4.41 16.13
CA LEU A 351 -6.70 -5.57 15.58
C LEU A 351 -5.34 -5.17 14.94
N LEU A 352 -5.34 -4.07 14.18
CA LEU A 352 -4.11 -3.54 13.58
C LEU A 352 -3.07 -3.17 14.67
N TYR A 353 -3.51 -2.49 15.75
CA TYR A 353 -2.62 -2.05 16.84
C TYR A 353 -2.06 -3.22 17.65
N LYS A 354 -2.86 -4.23 17.89
CA LYS A 354 -2.43 -5.45 18.58
C LYS A 354 -1.52 -6.35 17.73
N GLY A 355 -1.53 -6.15 16.40
CA GLY A 355 -0.80 -7.02 15.46
C GLY A 355 -1.43 -8.41 15.29
N GLU A 356 -2.73 -8.54 15.63
CA GLU A 356 -3.50 -9.80 15.57
C GLU A 356 -4.02 -10.11 14.16
N GLY A 357 -3.97 -9.14 13.24
CA GLY A 357 -4.41 -9.31 11.86
C GLY A 357 -3.32 -8.98 10.83
N ILE A 358 -3.44 -9.54 9.64
CA ILE A 358 -2.63 -9.17 8.46
C ILE A 358 -3.34 -8.06 7.69
N ARG A 359 -4.57 -8.34 7.21
CA ARG A 359 -5.49 -7.36 6.61
C ARG A 359 -6.88 -7.55 7.17
N THR A 360 -7.48 -6.44 7.57
CA THR A 360 -8.91 -6.34 7.91
C THR A 360 -9.61 -5.60 6.79
N VAL A 361 -10.60 -6.24 6.18
CA VAL A 361 -11.47 -5.64 5.17
C VAL A 361 -12.79 -5.26 5.82
N LEU A 362 -13.21 -4.03 5.60
CA LEU A 362 -14.51 -3.51 6.00
C LEU A 362 -15.47 -3.59 4.82
N VAL A 363 -16.66 -4.14 5.03
CA VAL A 363 -17.73 -4.20 4.03
C VAL A 363 -18.85 -3.23 4.42
N MET A 364 -19.38 -2.51 3.41
CA MET A 364 -20.44 -1.51 3.59
C MET A 364 -21.82 -2.18 3.69
#